data_dbb7c8e39a01a1f8194f176868833583
#
_entry.id   dbb7c8e39a01a1f8194f176868833583
#
_cell.length_a   1.000
_cell.length_b   1.000
_cell.length_c   1.000
_cell.angle_alpha   90.00
_cell.angle_beta   90.00
_cell.angle_gamma   90.00
#
_symmetry.space_group_name_H-M   'P 1'
#
loop_
_entity.id
_entity.type
_entity.pdbx_description
1 polymer ?
#
loop_
_entity_poly.entity_id
_entity_poly.type
_entity_poly.pdbx_seq_one_letter_code
_entity_poly.pdbx_strand_id
1 'polypeptide(L)'
;MIASMGKKVLILYFSGSGSTKMVAEVVAETLSGSEIEPVMMEVTQKLSADDVAPYDFFVVLTPTYNARPSQLLLDFIDGLPLAHYEKAAYVIATYGLYPINCQRIVGQRLLSRGIRPVGYGGVRGPASDGSLLFPSWLSFMFHYEKHAPRKIRAMVEEIEALAQDWRSRPTTLPQFKWYAPLDFPVNTVFTRWYFRRFYRPNIRVLPDRWDGKPIDDAYPEAWQKNGNGVPVYHPESDHDFALRAVHRTPHKAVIFHDRMKDKPRLTPEFYAERKREILERMR
;
A
#
# COMPACT_ATOMS: atom_id res chain seq x y z
N MET A 1 -28.06 -19.27 23.74
CA MET A 1 -27.68 -18.11 22.93
C MET A 1 -26.45 -18.54 22.11
N ILE A 2 -26.64 -18.82 20.81
CA ILE A 2 -25.54 -19.01 19.90
C ILE A 2 -24.99 -17.60 19.68
N ALA A 3 -23.77 -17.32 20.17
CA ALA A 3 -23.10 -16.07 19.87
C ALA A 3 -23.04 -15.95 18.34
N SER A 4 -23.62 -14.91 17.77
CA SER A 4 -23.45 -14.56 16.36
C SER A 4 -21.98 -14.42 16.13
N MET A 5 -21.35 -15.40 15.49
CA MET A 5 -19.97 -15.26 15.05
C MET A 5 -19.95 -14.10 14.05
N GLY A 6 -19.30 -13.00 14.41
CA GLY A 6 -19.15 -11.83 13.56
C GLY A 6 -18.62 -12.22 12.18
N LYS A 7 -19.10 -11.53 11.16
CA LYS A 7 -18.70 -11.82 9.78
C LYS A 7 -17.22 -11.46 9.58
N LYS A 8 -16.39 -12.43 9.19
CA LYS A 8 -14.95 -12.19 8.95
C LYS A 8 -14.72 -11.42 7.66
N VAL A 9 -13.96 -10.33 7.74
CA VAL A 9 -13.55 -9.52 6.60
C VAL A 9 -12.03 -9.50 6.55
N LEU A 10 -11.46 -9.91 5.43
CA LEU A 10 -10.02 -9.86 5.21
C LEU A 10 -9.59 -8.46 4.74
N ILE A 11 -8.74 -7.80 5.50
CA ILE A 11 -8.04 -6.58 5.11
C ILE A 11 -6.68 -6.99 4.54
N LEU A 12 -6.63 -7.14 3.23
CA LEU A 12 -5.45 -7.53 2.47
C LEU A 12 -4.72 -6.27 1.98
N TYR A 13 -3.48 -6.04 2.38
CA TYR A 13 -2.78 -4.82 2.00
C TYR A 13 -1.32 -5.05 1.65
N PHE A 14 -0.79 -4.22 0.77
CA PHE A 14 0.65 -4.00 0.62
C PHE A 14 1.00 -2.60 1.07
N SER A 15 2.15 -2.45 1.75
CA SER A 15 2.61 -1.14 2.19
C SER A 15 4.13 -1.01 2.07
N GLY A 16 4.60 -0.05 1.28
CA GLY A 16 6.01 0.32 1.21
C GLY A 16 6.47 1.05 2.47
N SER A 17 6.36 2.38 2.50
CA SER A 17 6.82 3.20 3.63
C SER A 17 6.00 3.00 4.91
N GLY A 18 4.72 2.66 4.83
CA GLY A 18 3.82 2.49 5.99
C GLY A 18 2.45 3.18 5.83
N SER A 19 2.28 4.05 4.83
CA SER A 19 1.05 4.82 4.65
C SER A 19 -0.18 3.94 4.46
N THR A 20 -0.10 2.94 3.59
CA THR A 20 -1.21 2.02 3.34
C THR A 20 -1.52 1.15 4.56
N LYS A 21 -0.48 0.68 5.26
CA LYS A 21 -0.64 -0.07 6.52
C LYS A 21 -1.40 0.75 7.55
N MET A 22 -1.01 2.01 7.75
CA MET A 22 -1.70 2.89 8.72
C MET A 22 -3.18 3.06 8.37
N VAL A 23 -3.54 3.25 7.08
CA VAL A 23 -4.95 3.33 6.66
C VAL A 23 -5.66 1.99 6.91
N ALA A 24 -5.01 0.86 6.61
CA ALA A 24 -5.56 -0.47 6.88
C ALA A 24 -5.85 -0.69 8.38
N GLU A 25 -4.93 -0.26 9.24
CA GLU A 25 -5.10 -0.33 10.70
C GLU A 25 -6.25 0.55 11.19
N VAL A 26 -6.40 1.79 10.65
CA VAL A 26 -7.54 2.66 11.01
C VAL A 26 -8.87 2.02 10.58
N VAL A 27 -8.91 1.45 9.37
CA VAL A 27 -10.11 0.73 8.89
C VAL A 27 -10.41 -0.46 9.80
N ALA A 28 -9.40 -1.28 10.14
CA ALA A 28 -9.57 -2.43 11.01
C ALA A 28 -10.10 -2.03 12.42
N GLU A 29 -9.49 -1.03 13.05
CA GLU A 29 -9.90 -0.57 14.37
C GLU A 29 -11.33 0.00 14.38
N THR A 30 -11.71 0.68 13.30
CA THR A 30 -13.07 1.22 13.18
C THR A 30 -14.10 0.11 12.95
N LEU A 31 -13.79 -0.88 12.09
CA LEU A 31 -14.64 -2.05 11.85
C LEU A 31 -14.80 -2.94 13.11
N SER A 32 -13.77 -3.04 13.95
CA SER A 32 -13.83 -3.84 15.18
C SER A 32 -14.87 -3.34 16.20
N GLY A 33 -15.39 -2.13 16.01
CA GLY A 33 -16.52 -1.60 16.79
C GLY A 33 -17.90 -2.07 16.32
N SER A 34 -17.98 -2.84 15.23
CA SER A 34 -19.21 -3.36 14.62
C SER A 34 -19.33 -4.89 14.79
N GLU A 35 -20.33 -5.50 14.14
CA GLU A 35 -20.52 -6.97 14.09
C GLU A 35 -19.52 -7.67 13.15
N ILE A 36 -18.48 -6.96 12.65
CA ILE A 36 -17.47 -7.48 11.75
C ILE A 36 -16.20 -7.80 12.52
N GLU A 37 -15.61 -8.96 12.23
CA GLU A 37 -14.28 -9.36 12.69
C GLU A 37 -13.25 -9.08 11.58
N PRO A 38 -12.51 -7.96 11.62
CA PRO A 38 -11.48 -7.66 10.63
C PRO A 38 -10.22 -8.49 10.89
N VAL A 39 -9.71 -9.14 9.86
CA VAL A 39 -8.42 -9.85 9.89
C VAL A 39 -7.47 -9.16 8.93
N MET A 40 -6.31 -8.73 9.42
CA MET A 40 -5.31 -8.01 8.61
C MET A 40 -4.22 -8.94 8.12
N MET A 41 -3.93 -8.90 6.81
CA MET A 41 -2.79 -9.61 6.20
C MET A 41 -1.99 -8.71 5.27
N GLU A 42 -0.69 -8.62 5.49
CA GLU A 42 0.21 -7.92 4.57
C GLU A 42 0.62 -8.86 3.42
N VAL A 43 0.48 -8.38 2.20
CA VAL A 43 0.99 -9.10 1.03
C VAL A 43 2.51 -9.07 1.06
N THR A 44 3.08 -10.24 1.21
CA THR A 44 4.52 -10.51 1.19
C THR A 44 4.77 -11.69 0.26
N GLN A 45 6.02 -11.96 -0.08
CA GLN A 45 6.38 -13.16 -0.85
C GLN A 45 6.04 -14.48 -0.14
N LYS A 46 5.77 -14.45 1.18
CA LYS A 46 5.43 -15.64 1.98
C LYS A 46 3.93 -15.89 2.10
N LEU A 47 3.09 -14.90 1.78
CA LEU A 47 1.64 -15.04 1.83
C LEU A 47 1.17 -15.96 0.70
N SER A 48 0.40 -16.97 1.03
CA SER A 48 -0.14 -17.94 0.08
C SER A 48 -1.63 -17.70 -0.23
N ALA A 49 -2.10 -18.31 -1.30
CA ALA A 49 -3.53 -18.28 -1.63
C ALA A 49 -4.39 -18.99 -0.57
N ASP A 50 -3.87 -20.02 0.09
CA ASP A 50 -4.57 -20.77 1.13
C ASP A 50 -4.84 -19.92 2.38
N ASP A 51 -3.95 -18.96 2.70
CA ASP A 51 -4.14 -18.05 3.84
C ASP A 51 -5.38 -17.15 3.66
N VAL A 52 -5.72 -16.82 2.42
CA VAL A 52 -6.87 -15.94 2.09
C VAL A 52 -8.12 -16.71 1.65
N ALA A 53 -8.00 -18.02 1.41
CA ALA A 53 -9.10 -18.87 0.94
C ALA A 53 -10.35 -18.81 1.83
N PRO A 54 -10.25 -18.76 3.17
CA PRO A 54 -11.42 -18.79 4.06
C PRO A 54 -12.33 -17.56 4.02
N TYR A 55 -11.91 -16.49 3.32
CA TYR A 55 -12.64 -15.22 3.34
C TYR A 55 -13.44 -15.02 2.06
N ASP A 56 -14.71 -14.56 2.21
CA ASP A 56 -15.60 -14.25 1.10
C ASP A 56 -15.59 -12.77 0.74
N PHE A 57 -15.19 -11.91 1.67
CA PHE A 57 -15.15 -10.47 1.47
C PHE A 57 -13.78 -9.90 1.84
N PHE A 58 -13.20 -9.17 0.87
CA PHE A 58 -11.89 -8.55 0.99
C PHE A 58 -11.98 -7.03 1.04
N VAL A 59 -11.16 -6.40 1.85
CA VAL A 59 -10.80 -4.99 1.72
C VAL A 59 -9.36 -4.94 1.25
N VAL A 60 -9.15 -4.61 -0.02
CA VAL A 60 -7.83 -4.65 -0.65
C VAL A 60 -7.23 -3.25 -0.69
N LEU A 61 -6.11 -3.04 0.03
CA LEU A 61 -5.44 -1.75 0.06
C LEU A 61 -4.10 -1.78 -0.68
N THR A 62 -3.86 -0.76 -1.50
CA THR A 62 -2.63 -0.61 -2.27
C THR A 62 -2.10 0.82 -2.26
N PRO A 63 -0.76 1.02 -2.19
CA PRO A 63 -0.18 2.30 -2.52
C PRO A 63 -0.25 2.55 -4.03
N THR A 64 -0.23 3.81 -4.41
CA THR A 64 -0.10 4.22 -5.82
C THR A 64 1.34 4.64 -6.09
N TYR A 65 2.04 3.83 -6.86
CA TYR A 65 3.39 4.10 -7.35
C TYR A 65 3.35 4.46 -8.83
N ASN A 66 3.69 5.72 -9.16
CA ASN A 66 3.68 6.19 -10.55
C ASN A 66 2.37 5.82 -11.29
N ALA A 67 1.24 6.17 -10.68
CA ALA A 67 -0.12 5.92 -11.19
C ALA A 67 -0.55 4.44 -11.26
N ARG A 68 0.23 3.51 -10.67
CA ARG A 68 -0.06 2.06 -10.67
C ARG A 68 -0.08 1.51 -9.25
N PRO A 69 -0.83 0.42 -9.01
CA PRO A 69 -0.73 -0.32 -7.75
C PRO A 69 0.63 -1.01 -7.62
N SER A 70 0.95 -1.48 -6.41
CA SER A 70 2.13 -2.30 -6.18
C SER A 70 2.12 -3.54 -7.07
N GLN A 71 3.28 -3.85 -7.67
CA GLN A 71 3.44 -5.04 -8.50
C GLN A 71 3.29 -6.31 -7.64
N LEU A 72 3.86 -6.32 -6.42
CA LEU A 72 3.76 -7.47 -5.52
C LEU A 72 2.30 -7.82 -5.18
N LEU A 73 1.44 -6.81 -4.97
CA LEU A 73 0.00 -7.05 -4.79
C LEU A 73 -0.66 -7.62 -6.05
N LEU A 74 -0.30 -7.11 -7.24
CA LEU A 74 -0.85 -7.61 -8.49
C LEU A 74 -0.43 -9.06 -8.74
N ASP A 75 0.83 -9.39 -8.51
CA ASP A 75 1.35 -10.76 -8.66
C ASP A 75 0.66 -11.73 -7.70
N PHE A 76 0.44 -11.30 -6.46
CA PHE A 76 -0.33 -12.07 -5.49
C PHE A 76 -1.77 -12.32 -5.97
N ILE A 77 -2.47 -11.29 -6.45
CA ILE A 77 -3.84 -11.45 -6.99
C ILE A 77 -3.83 -12.38 -8.21
N ASP A 78 -2.85 -12.25 -9.09
CA ASP A 78 -2.72 -13.11 -10.28
C ASP A 78 -2.44 -14.58 -9.92
N GLY A 79 -1.85 -14.84 -8.76
CA GLY A 79 -1.63 -16.17 -8.20
C GLY A 79 -2.84 -16.80 -7.51
N LEU A 80 -3.91 -16.04 -7.25
CA LEU A 80 -5.10 -16.57 -6.60
C LEU A 80 -5.86 -17.57 -7.52
N PRO A 81 -6.48 -18.63 -6.96
CA PRO A 81 -7.37 -19.49 -7.70
C PRO A 81 -8.62 -18.73 -8.19
N LEU A 82 -9.29 -19.28 -9.20
CA LEU A 82 -10.57 -18.72 -9.67
C LEU A 82 -11.65 -18.86 -8.60
N ALA A 83 -12.26 -17.73 -8.24
CA ALA A 83 -13.28 -17.64 -7.18
C ALA A 83 -14.71 -17.77 -7.72
N HIS A 84 -14.91 -17.92 -9.02
CA HIS A 84 -16.23 -18.11 -9.68
C HIS A 84 -17.31 -17.10 -9.22
N TYR A 85 -16.89 -15.87 -8.90
CA TYR A 85 -17.75 -14.77 -8.39
C TYR A 85 -18.40 -15.03 -7.02
N GLU A 86 -17.90 -15.98 -6.28
CA GLU A 86 -18.34 -16.27 -4.90
C GLU A 86 -17.64 -15.40 -3.85
N LYS A 87 -16.73 -14.53 -4.27
CA LYS A 87 -16.00 -13.59 -3.42
C LYS A 87 -16.15 -12.17 -3.93
N ALA A 88 -16.08 -11.21 -3.01
CA ALA A 88 -16.13 -9.80 -3.36
C ALA A 88 -15.01 -8.98 -2.70
N ALA A 89 -14.75 -7.79 -3.24
CA ALA A 89 -13.73 -6.92 -2.73
C ALA A 89 -14.13 -5.44 -2.76
N TYR A 90 -13.73 -4.71 -1.71
CA TYR A 90 -13.67 -3.25 -1.66
C TYR A 90 -12.22 -2.81 -1.87
N VAL A 91 -11.94 -1.89 -2.80
CA VAL A 91 -10.57 -1.51 -3.15
C VAL A 91 -10.25 -0.10 -2.67
N ILE A 92 -9.21 0.04 -1.84
CA ILE A 92 -8.73 1.33 -1.34
C ILE A 92 -7.33 1.62 -1.90
N ALA A 93 -7.16 2.80 -2.53
CA ALA A 93 -5.85 3.29 -2.92
C ALA A 93 -5.35 4.37 -1.97
N THR A 94 -4.10 4.28 -1.53
CA THR A 94 -3.38 5.39 -0.91
C THR A 94 -2.45 6.03 -1.93
N TYR A 95 -2.37 7.36 -1.94
CA TYR A 95 -1.64 8.08 -2.98
C TYR A 95 -1.10 9.42 -2.46
N GLY A 96 0.02 9.88 -3.03
CA GLY A 96 0.61 11.18 -2.67
C GLY A 96 -0.10 12.34 -3.36
N LEU A 97 -0.38 12.23 -4.66
CA LEU A 97 -1.06 13.28 -5.44
C LEU A 97 -2.43 12.82 -5.93
N TYR A 98 -2.48 11.75 -6.72
CA TYR A 98 -3.72 11.21 -7.30
C TYR A 98 -3.56 9.72 -7.66
N PRO A 99 -4.64 8.93 -7.59
CA PRO A 99 -4.59 7.49 -7.83
C PRO A 99 -4.71 7.11 -9.32
N ILE A 100 -5.11 8.01 -10.19
CA ILE A 100 -5.47 7.78 -11.61
C ILE A 100 -6.32 6.52 -11.77
N ASN A 101 -5.79 5.48 -12.42
CA ASN A 101 -6.47 4.20 -12.65
C ASN A 101 -6.03 3.09 -11.68
N CYS A 102 -5.33 3.42 -10.60
CA CYS A 102 -4.80 2.43 -9.65
C CYS A 102 -5.89 1.45 -9.16
N GLN A 103 -7.01 1.97 -8.65
CA GLN A 103 -8.12 1.13 -8.15
C GLN A 103 -8.77 0.32 -9.28
N ARG A 104 -8.90 0.90 -10.48
CA ARG A 104 -9.43 0.20 -11.64
C ARG A 104 -8.56 -0.98 -12.05
N ILE A 105 -7.23 -0.82 -12.03
CA ILE A 105 -6.27 -1.90 -12.35
C ILE A 105 -6.42 -3.04 -11.34
N VAL A 106 -6.46 -2.75 -10.03
CA VAL A 106 -6.69 -3.76 -9.00
C VAL A 106 -8.04 -4.45 -9.20
N GLY A 107 -9.11 -3.67 -9.41
CA GLY A 107 -10.45 -4.21 -9.64
C GLY A 107 -10.53 -5.13 -10.86
N GLN A 108 -9.84 -4.78 -11.95
CA GLN A 108 -9.77 -5.64 -13.16
C GLN A 108 -9.01 -6.94 -12.89
N ARG A 109 -7.92 -6.90 -12.11
CA ARG A 109 -7.18 -8.10 -11.70
C ARG A 109 -8.01 -9.01 -10.80
N LEU A 110 -8.71 -8.46 -9.81
CA LEU A 110 -9.64 -9.22 -8.97
C LEU A 110 -10.75 -9.86 -9.82
N LEU A 111 -11.33 -9.10 -10.74
CA LEU A 111 -12.38 -9.59 -11.62
C LEU A 111 -11.89 -10.73 -12.52
N SER A 112 -10.65 -10.69 -13.03
CA SER A 112 -10.05 -11.79 -13.81
C SER A 112 -9.87 -13.07 -13.00
N ARG A 113 -9.89 -12.99 -11.67
CA ARG A 113 -9.88 -14.13 -10.75
C ARG A 113 -11.28 -14.49 -10.23
N GLY A 114 -12.32 -13.90 -10.80
CA GLY A 114 -13.70 -14.13 -10.37
C GLY A 114 -14.03 -13.54 -8.99
N ILE A 115 -13.24 -12.60 -8.51
CA ILE A 115 -13.51 -11.81 -7.28
C ILE A 115 -14.17 -10.51 -7.72
N ARG A 116 -15.39 -10.26 -7.26
CA ARG A 116 -16.20 -9.11 -7.67
C ARG A 116 -15.79 -7.83 -6.95
N PRO A 117 -15.22 -6.81 -7.60
CA PRO A 117 -15.10 -5.49 -6.99
C PRO A 117 -16.49 -4.86 -6.87
N VAL A 118 -16.88 -4.48 -5.65
CA VAL A 118 -18.21 -3.95 -5.32
C VAL A 118 -18.18 -2.53 -4.78
N GLY A 119 -16.99 -1.99 -4.49
CA GLY A 119 -16.80 -0.63 -4.05
C GLY A 119 -15.33 -0.21 -4.05
N TYR A 120 -15.08 1.09 -3.94
CA TYR A 120 -13.72 1.62 -3.89
C TYR A 120 -13.65 3.00 -3.26
N GLY A 121 -12.54 3.22 -2.60
CA GLY A 121 -12.21 4.46 -1.96
C GLY A 121 -10.75 4.84 -2.12
N GLY A 122 -10.38 6.00 -1.59
CA GLY A 122 -9.00 6.43 -1.65
C GLY A 122 -8.68 7.55 -0.68
N VAL A 123 -7.46 7.52 -0.17
CA VAL A 123 -6.96 8.49 0.80
C VAL A 123 -5.63 9.06 0.30
N ARG A 124 -5.57 10.40 0.18
CA ARG A 124 -4.31 11.08 -0.06
C ARG A 124 -3.53 11.17 1.25
N GLY A 125 -2.29 10.69 1.20
CA GLY A 125 -1.39 10.69 2.34
C GLY A 125 0.03 11.14 1.95
N PRO A 126 1.00 10.94 2.83
CA PRO A 126 2.38 11.27 2.57
C PRO A 126 2.91 10.58 1.32
N ALA A 127 3.62 11.35 0.47
CA ALA A 127 4.29 10.84 -0.72
C ALA A 127 5.68 10.34 -0.33
N SER A 128 5.92 9.03 -0.42
CA SER A 128 7.18 8.43 0.01
C SER A 128 8.40 8.89 -0.82
N ASP A 129 8.24 9.04 -2.11
CA ASP A 129 9.24 9.63 -2.99
C ASP A 129 9.33 11.14 -2.83
N GLY A 130 8.19 11.81 -2.76
CA GLY A 130 8.09 13.25 -2.61
C GLY A 130 8.79 13.78 -1.37
N SER A 131 8.65 13.11 -0.23
CA SER A 131 9.31 13.50 1.02
C SER A 131 10.84 13.47 0.95
N LEU A 132 11.41 12.68 0.06
CA LEU A 132 12.85 12.54 -0.13
C LEU A 132 13.40 13.47 -1.21
N LEU A 133 12.64 13.69 -2.29
CA LEU A 133 13.11 14.39 -3.48
C LEU A 133 12.82 15.89 -3.45
N PHE A 134 11.69 16.29 -2.84
CA PHE A 134 11.27 17.69 -2.84
C PHE A 134 11.72 18.44 -1.58
N PRO A 135 11.73 19.79 -1.62
CA PRO A 135 12.00 20.61 -0.46
C PRO A 135 10.96 20.40 0.65
N SER A 136 11.40 20.47 1.91
CA SER A 136 10.54 20.24 3.09
C SER A 136 9.40 21.27 3.26
N TRP A 137 9.49 22.44 2.59
CA TRP A 137 8.42 23.45 2.61
C TRP A 137 7.16 23.00 1.85
N LEU A 138 7.25 21.96 1.00
CA LEU A 138 6.09 21.31 0.39
C LEU A 138 5.39 20.41 1.41
N SER A 139 4.79 21.03 2.43
CA SER A 139 4.23 20.36 3.60
C SER A 139 3.20 19.29 3.28
N PHE A 140 2.45 19.41 2.18
CA PHE A 140 1.45 18.44 1.77
C PHE A 140 2.03 17.05 1.47
N MET A 141 3.33 16.96 1.18
CA MET A 141 4.06 15.70 0.98
C MET A 141 4.23 14.88 2.26
N PHE A 142 3.99 15.49 3.43
CA PHE A 142 4.17 14.88 4.75
C PHE A 142 2.86 14.69 5.52
N HIS A 143 1.72 15.06 4.94
CA HIS A 143 0.45 15.04 5.65
C HIS A 143 -0.63 14.28 4.90
N TYR A 144 -1.51 13.64 5.66
CA TYR A 144 -2.78 13.18 5.13
C TYR A 144 -3.67 14.38 4.80
N GLU A 145 -4.54 14.21 3.81
CA GLU A 145 -5.50 15.25 3.47
C GLU A 145 -6.41 15.59 4.68
N LYS A 146 -6.81 16.86 4.80
CA LYS A 146 -7.62 17.35 5.93
C LYS A 146 -8.89 16.53 6.17
N HIS A 147 -9.47 16.00 5.10
CA HIS A 147 -10.71 15.21 5.15
C HIS A 147 -10.48 13.69 5.24
N ALA A 148 -9.24 13.23 5.44
CA ALA A 148 -8.94 11.79 5.57
C ALA A 148 -9.80 11.09 6.63
N PRO A 149 -10.01 11.64 7.87
CA PRO A 149 -10.86 10.99 8.86
C PRO A 149 -12.29 10.77 8.37
N ARG A 150 -12.90 11.81 7.76
CA ARG A 150 -14.27 11.71 7.21
C ARG A 150 -14.34 10.70 6.05
N LYS A 151 -13.35 10.71 5.17
CA LYS A 151 -13.31 9.76 4.04
C LYS A 151 -13.18 8.33 4.51
N ILE A 152 -12.29 8.07 5.50
CA ILE A 152 -12.10 6.73 6.04
C ILE A 152 -13.39 6.26 6.72
N ARG A 153 -14.05 7.10 7.52
CA ARG A 153 -15.33 6.76 8.13
C ARG A 153 -16.39 6.37 7.09
N ALA A 154 -16.56 7.18 6.04
CA ALA A 154 -17.52 6.88 4.99
C ALA A 154 -17.18 5.56 4.24
N MET A 155 -15.90 5.27 4.03
CA MET A 155 -15.48 3.98 3.46
C MET A 155 -15.79 2.82 4.39
N VAL A 156 -15.59 2.98 5.71
CA VAL A 156 -15.92 1.93 6.70
C VAL A 156 -17.41 1.66 6.72
N GLU A 157 -18.27 2.68 6.77
CA GLU A 157 -19.72 2.55 6.71
C GLU A 157 -20.16 1.81 5.42
N GLU A 158 -19.56 2.12 4.29
CA GLU A 158 -19.83 1.42 3.03
C GLU A 158 -19.34 -0.04 3.08
N ILE A 159 -18.16 -0.31 3.63
CA ILE A 159 -17.60 -1.66 3.82
C ILE A 159 -18.50 -2.50 4.72
N GLU A 160 -19.00 -1.95 5.81
CA GLU A 160 -19.94 -2.64 6.72
C GLU A 160 -21.22 -3.06 5.99
N ALA A 161 -21.85 -2.14 5.26
CA ALA A 161 -23.04 -2.41 4.49
C ALA A 161 -22.79 -3.47 3.39
N LEU A 162 -21.66 -3.37 2.70
CA LEU A 162 -21.27 -4.33 1.66
C LEU A 162 -20.92 -5.69 2.23
N ALA A 163 -20.19 -5.74 3.35
CA ALA A 163 -19.85 -7.01 3.99
C ALA A 163 -21.09 -7.81 4.38
N GLN A 164 -22.19 -7.15 4.75
CA GLN A 164 -23.45 -7.80 5.09
C GLN A 164 -24.17 -8.36 3.87
N ASP A 165 -24.22 -7.62 2.77
CA ASP A 165 -24.98 -7.98 1.55
C ASP A 165 -24.28 -7.61 0.24
N TRP A 166 -23.05 -8.10 0.03
CA TRP A 166 -22.33 -7.85 -1.22
C TRP A 166 -22.92 -8.64 -2.41
N ARG A 167 -23.66 -9.74 -2.15
CA ARG A 167 -24.22 -10.60 -3.20
C ARG A 167 -25.28 -9.88 -4.03
N SER A 168 -26.06 -9.00 -3.41
CA SER A 168 -27.05 -8.15 -4.09
C SER A 168 -26.45 -6.98 -4.87
N ARG A 169 -25.18 -6.66 -4.64
CA ARG A 169 -24.53 -5.48 -5.23
C ARG A 169 -23.98 -5.77 -6.62
N PRO A 170 -24.09 -4.81 -7.55
CA PRO A 170 -23.48 -4.95 -8.87
C PRO A 170 -21.96 -4.92 -8.77
N THR A 171 -21.29 -5.62 -9.68
CA THR A 171 -19.86 -5.43 -9.90
C THR A 171 -19.60 -4.03 -10.40
N THR A 172 -18.72 -3.31 -9.76
CA THR A 172 -18.39 -1.92 -10.07
C THR A 172 -16.90 -1.78 -10.35
N LEU A 173 -16.55 -0.96 -11.36
CA LEU A 173 -15.18 -0.53 -11.61
C LEU A 173 -15.15 1.00 -11.70
N PRO A 174 -14.13 1.68 -11.15
CA PRO A 174 -13.98 3.10 -11.34
C PRO A 174 -13.99 3.46 -12.83
N GLN A 175 -14.56 4.61 -13.16
CA GLN A 175 -14.47 5.12 -14.54
C GLN A 175 -13.01 5.24 -14.96
N PHE A 176 -12.73 4.84 -16.18
CA PHE A 176 -11.41 5.03 -16.78
C PHE A 176 -11.11 6.52 -16.90
N LYS A 177 -9.99 6.94 -16.35
CA LYS A 177 -9.54 8.33 -16.44
C LYS A 177 -8.91 8.55 -17.80
N TRP A 178 -9.62 9.18 -18.69
CA TRP A 178 -9.24 9.41 -20.09
C TRP A 178 -7.90 10.16 -20.24
N TYR A 179 -7.54 10.99 -19.27
CA TYR A 179 -6.25 11.70 -19.26
C TYR A 179 -5.07 10.79 -18.85
N ALA A 180 -5.33 9.56 -18.41
CA ALA A 180 -4.29 8.60 -18.07
C ALA A 180 -3.33 8.30 -19.24
N PRO A 181 -3.74 8.24 -20.50
CA PRO A 181 -2.82 8.11 -21.62
C PRO A 181 -1.83 9.27 -21.75
N LEU A 182 -2.22 10.49 -21.38
CA LEU A 182 -1.34 11.66 -21.38
C LEU A 182 -0.35 11.62 -20.21
N ASP A 183 -0.79 11.06 -19.07
CA ASP A 183 0.00 10.90 -17.87
C ASP A 183 0.95 9.68 -17.96
N PHE A 184 0.57 8.65 -18.69
CA PHE A 184 1.30 7.40 -18.85
C PHE A 184 2.75 7.58 -19.33
N PRO A 185 3.05 8.35 -20.40
CA PRO A 185 4.42 8.58 -20.84
C PRO A 185 5.29 9.23 -19.75
N VAL A 186 4.74 10.20 -19.02
CA VAL A 186 5.49 10.95 -18.01
C VAL A 186 5.62 10.14 -16.72
N ASN A 187 4.52 9.75 -16.11
CA ASN A 187 4.52 9.15 -14.78
C ASN A 187 4.84 7.65 -14.78
N THR A 188 4.51 6.93 -15.83
CA THR A 188 4.78 5.49 -15.87
C THR A 188 6.06 5.17 -16.63
N VAL A 189 6.25 5.70 -17.82
CA VAL A 189 7.41 5.34 -18.64
C VAL A 189 8.64 6.15 -18.21
N PHE A 190 8.56 7.49 -18.29
CA PHE A 190 9.71 8.35 -18.02
C PHE A 190 10.15 8.27 -16.55
N THR A 191 9.22 8.37 -15.60
CA THR A 191 9.56 8.33 -14.16
C THR A 191 10.13 6.97 -13.78
N ARG A 192 9.55 5.84 -14.23
CA ARG A 192 10.13 4.52 -13.99
C ARG A 192 11.52 4.36 -14.62
N TRP A 193 11.69 4.80 -15.86
CA TRP A 193 13.00 4.80 -16.53
C TRP A 193 14.01 5.64 -15.73
N TYR A 194 13.64 6.85 -15.33
CA TYR A 194 14.49 7.75 -14.55
C TYR A 194 14.91 7.14 -13.21
N PHE A 195 13.97 6.58 -12.45
CA PHE A 195 14.28 5.88 -11.20
C PHE A 195 15.16 4.65 -11.43
N ARG A 196 14.88 3.85 -12.43
CA ARG A 196 15.70 2.68 -12.78
C ARG A 196 17.12 3.09 -13.20
N ARG A 197 17.27 4.17 -13.95
CA ARG A 197 18.56 4.59 -14.51
C ARG A 197 19.44 5.36 -13.54
N PHE A 198 18.86 6.20 -12.68
CA PHE A 198 19.61 7.16 -11.87
C PHE A 198 19.51 6.92 -10.37
N TYR A 199 18.44 6.39 -9.83
CA TYR A 199 18.31 6.17 -8.39
C TYR A 199 18.58 4.73 -7.97
N ARG A 200 17.99 3.77 -8.64
CA ARG A 200 18.08 2.36 -8.28
C ARG A 200 19.51 1.83 -8.18
N PRO A 201 20.44 2.13 -9.14
CA PRO A 201 21.83 1.70 -9.05
C PRO A 201 22.60 2.36 -7.91
N ASN A 202 22.10 3.45 -7.36
CA ASN A 202 22.74 4.22 -6.28
C ASN A 202 22.16 3.91 -4.90
N ILE A 203 21.22 2.96 -4.79
CA ILE A 203 20.73 2.49 -3.49
C ILE A 203 21.88 1.81 -2.77
N ARG A 204 22.18 2.31 -1.57
CA ARG A 204 23.28 1.79 -0.76
C ARG A 204 23.02 1.97 0.73
N VAL A 205 23.68 1.13 1.50
CA VAL A 205 23.77 1.26 2.95
C VAL A 205 24.94 2.17 3.31
N LEU A 206 24.75 3.06 4.26
CA LEU A 206 25.81 3.84 4.90
C LEU A 206 26.36 3.01 6.09
N PRO A 207 27.60 2.49 6.02
CA PRO A 207 28.12 1.59 7.05
C PRO A 207 28.21 2.24 8.44
N ASP A 208 28.50 3.54 8.48
CA ASP A 208 28.59 4.37 9.68
C ASP A 208 27.24 4.58 10.39
N ARG A 209 26.13 4.32 9.70
CA ARG A 209 24.77 4.47 10.21
C ARG A 209 24.01 3.15 10.35
N TRP A 210 24.55 2.08 9.83
CA TRP A 210 23.89 0.77 9.86
C TRP A 210 24.12 0.04 11.19
N ASP A 211 23.05 -0.42 11.81
CA ASP A 211 23.05 -1.09 13.11
C ASP A 211 23.29 -2.61 13.05
N GLY A 212 23.65 -3.15 11.90
CA GLY A 212 23.93 -4.58 11.70
C GLY A 212 22.69 -5.44 11.46
N LYS A 213 21.48 -4.89 11.57
CA LYS A 213 20.23 -5.63 11.37
C LYS A 213 19.91 -5.86 9.89
N PRO A 214 19.08 -6.88 9.57
CA PRO A 214 18.55 -7.05 8.23
C PRO A 214 17.79 -5.81 7.75
N ILE A 215 17.90 -5.52 6.46
CA ILE A 215 17.16 -4.40 5.85
C ILE A 215 15.67 -4.78 5.72
N ASP A 216 14.79 -3.95 6.26
CA ASP A 216 13.34 -4.10 6.09
C ASP A 216 12.92 -3.62 4.70
N ASP A 217 12.78 -4.55 3.78
CA ASP A 217 12.34 -4.30 2.41
C ASP A 217 11.22 -5.27 2.00
N ALA A 218 10.49 -4.89 0.95
CA ALA A 218 9.48 -5.75 0.33
C ALA A 218 10.12 -6.93 -0.43
N TYR A 219 11.35 -6.76 -0.85
CA TYR A 219 12.16 -7.72 -1.59
C TYR A 219 13.48 -7.99 -0.84
N PRO A 220 13.44 -8.74 0.28
CA PRO A 220 14.64 -8.97 1.10
C PRO A 220 15.76 -9.69 0.34
N GLU A 221 15.44 -10.50 -0.67
CA GLU A 221 16.40 -11.20 -1.53
C GLU A 221 17.25 -10.24 -2.39
N ALA A 222 16.78 -9.03 -2.62
CA ALA A 222 17.56 -8.00 -3.32
C ALA A 222 18.74 -7.47 -2.50
N TRP A 223 18.81 -7.82 -1.21
CA TRP A 223 19.86 -7.39 -0.29
C TRP A 223 20.83 -8.53 0.03
N GLN A 224 22.02 -8.48 -0.54
CA GLN A 224 23.07 -9.46 -0.33
C GLN A 224 24.22 -8.85 0.45
N LYS A 225 24.85 -9.60 1.36
CA LYS A 225 26.03 -9.13 2.11
C LYS A 225 27.26 -9.16 1.21
N ASN A 226 28.03 -8.08 1.19
CA ASN A 226 29.35 -8.05 0.58
C ASN A 226 30.40 -8.72 1.49
N GLY A 227 31.67 -8.76 1.03
CA GLY A 227 32.78 -9.35 1.79
C GLY A 227 33.02 -8.74 3.17
N ASN A 228 32.54 -7.51 3.42
CA ASN A 228 32.61 -6.82 4.71
C ASN A 228 31.33 -6.97 5.53
N GLY A 229 30.41 -7.84 5.12
CA GLY A 229 29.15 -8.09 5.82
C GLY A 229 28.07 -7.00 5.66
N VAL A 230 28.35 -5.92 4.91
CA VAL A 230 27.39 -4.82 4.68
C VAL A 230 26.41 -5.22 3.58
N PRO A 231 25.08 -4.98 3.74
CA PRO A 231 24.10 -5.27 2.70
C PRO A 231 24.31 -4.39 1.48
N VAL A 232 24.28 -5.01 0.31
CA VAL A 232 24.31 -4.35 -1.03
C VAL A 232 23.02 -4.68 -1.75
N TYR A 233 22.43 -3.67 -2.37
CA TYR A 233 21.18 -3.80 -3.10
C TYR A 233 21.41 -4.27 -4.54
N HIS A 234 20.84 -5.41 -4.88
CA HIS A 234 20.88 -6.01 -6.22
C HIS A 234 19.45 -6.08 -6.80
N PRO A 235 18.97 -5.01 -7.44
CA PRO A 235 17.60 -4.97 -7.91
C PRO A 235 17.40 -5.87 -9.13
N GLU A 236 16.38 -6.71 -9.09
CA GLU A 236 15.84 -7.32 -10.30
C GLU A 236 14.95 -6.32 -11.07
N SER A 237 14.66 -6.62 -12.35
CA SER A 237 14.06 -5.67 -13.28
C SER A 237 12.66 -5.20 -12.88
N ASP A 238 11.87 -6.04 -12.17
CA ASP A 238 10.44 -5.83 -11.96
C ASP A 238 10.05 -5.45 -10.53
N HIS A 239 11.02 -5.37 -9.62
CA HIS A 239 10.77 -4.92 -8.26
C HIS A 239 10.26 -3.47 -8.22
N ASP A 240 9.30 -3.19 -7.35
CA ASP A 240 8.95 -1.84 -6.97
C ASP A 240 10.18 -1.13 -6.39
N PHE A 241 10.26 0.19 -6.54
CA PHE A 241 11.39 0.95 -6.03
C PHE A 241 11.52 0.78 -4.50
N ALA A 242 12.71 0.44 -3.99
CA ALA A 242 12.99 0.08 -2.59
C ALA A 242 12.82 1.23 -1.57
N LEU A 243 11.74 2.01 -1.67
CA LEU A 243 11.46 3.11 -0.74
C LEU A 243 11.13 2.62 0.67
N ARG A 244 10.69 1.35 0.82
CA ARG A 244 10.48 0.74 2.13
C ARG A 244 11.78 0.72 2.92
N ALA A 245 12.85 0.19 2.35
CA ALA A 245 14.18 0.16 2.97
C ALA A 245 14.68 1.57 3.31
N VAL A 246 14.51 2.53 2.38
CA VAL A 246 14.95 3.92 2.58
C VAL A 246 14.24 4.59 3.76
N HIS A 247 12.95 4.35 3.95
CA HIS A 247 12.16 4.98 5.01
C HIS A 247 12.27 4.27 6.36
N ARG A 248 12.36 2.94 6.36
CA ARG A 248 12.19 2.11 7.55
C ARG A 248 13.50 1.66 8.18
N THR A 249 14.63 1.74 7.46
CA THR A 249 15.92 1.39 8.07
C THR A 249 16.32 2.44 9.12
N PRO A 250 16.65 2.01 10.36
CA PRO A 250 17.07 2.88 11.44
C PRO A 250 18.24 3.79 11.03
N HIS A 251 18.38 4.92 11.75
CA HIS A 251 19.46 5.89 11.58
C HIS A 251 19.60 6.45 10.16
N LYS A 252 18.57 6.28 9.30
CA LYS A 252 18.59 6.70 7.89
C LYS A 252 19.73 6.04 7.11
N ALA A 253 20.08 4.81 7.47
CA ALA A 253 21.24 4.11 6.93
C ALA A 253 21.10 3.75 5.44
N VAL A 254 19.88 3.62 4.88
CA VAL A 254 19.68 3.39 3.45
C VAL A 254 19.39 4.68 2.72
N ILE A 255 20.13 4.91 1.65
CA ILE A 255 19.98 6.09 0.78
C ILE A 255 20.13 5.69 -0.69
N PHE A 256 19.66 6.56 -1.61
CA PHE A 256 19.96 6.47 -3.03
C PHE A 256 20.57 7.77 -3.61
N HIS A 257 20.75 8.78 -2.76
CA HIS A 257 21.42 10.02 -3.11
C HIS A 257 21.93 10.72 -1.84
N ASP A 258 23.12 11.34 -1.89
CA ASP A 258 23.74 11.97 -0.70
C ASP A 258 22.91 13.11 -0.11
N ARG A 259 22.19 13.88 -0.95
CA ARG A 259 21.33 14.98 -0.52
C ARG A 259 20.17 14.54 0.40
N MET A 260 19.90 13.23 0.50
CA MET A 260 18.84 12.73 1.37
C MET A 260 19.32 12.18 2.71
N LYS A 261 20.62 12.18 2.98
CA LYS A 261 21.17 11.64 4.24
C LYS A 261 20.43 12.11 5.48
N ASP A 262 20.07 13.40 5.51
CA ASP A 262 19.47 14.04 6.68
C ASP A 262 17.98 14.39 6.49
N LYS A 263 17.41 14.11 5.36
CA LYS A 263 15.98 14.35 5.11
C LYS A 263 15.09 13.54 6.06
N PRO A 264 13.91 14.06 6.43
CA PRO A 264 12.92 13.32 7.21
C PRO A 264 12.56 11.99 6.55
N ARG A 265 12.31 10.98 7.38
CA ARG A 265 11.81 9.67 6.95
C ARG A 265 10.38 9.48 7.41
N LEU A 266 9.63 8.73 6.62
CA LEU A 266 8.29 8.29 6.98
C LEU A 266 8.42 6.98 7.76
N THR A 267 8.77 7.11 9.04
CA THR A 267 9.06 5.96 9.93
C THR A 267 7.77 5.34 10.48
N PRO A 268 7.85 4.15 11.11
CA PRO A 268 6.72 3.59 11.84
C PRO A 268 6.15 4.52 12.91
N GLU A 269 7.00 5.25 13.62
CA GLU A 269 6.60 6.22 14.68
C GLU A 269 5.81 7.38 14.08
N PHE A 270 6.27 7.90 12.92
CA PHE A 270 5.54 8.92 12.18
C PHE A 270 4.11 8.47 11.85
N TYR A 271 3.94 7.23 11.37
CA TYR A 271 2.62 6.71 11.05
C TYR A 271 1.77 6.40 12.28
N ALA A 272 2.38 5.95 13.38
CA ALA A 272 1.66 5.73 14.64
C ALA A 272 1.06 7.04 15.20
N GLU A 273 1.80 8.15 15.09
CA GLU A 273 1.29 9.47 15.45
C GLU A 273 0.12 9.89 14.57
N ARG A 274 0.25 9.75 13.23
CA ARG A 274 -0.83 10.10 12.28
C ARG A 274 -2.07 9.24 12.46
N LYS A 275 -1.90 7.95 12.76
CA LYS A 275 -3.01 7.06 13.09
C LYS A 275 -3.81 7.58 14.28
N ARG A 276 -3.13 7.94 15.38
CA ARG A 276 -3.75 8.48 16.58
C ARG A 276 -4.54 9.75 16.26
N GLU A 277 -3.95 10.72 15.56
CA GLU A 277 -4.60 11.96 15.14
C GLU A 277 -5.88 11.71 14.30
N ILE A 278 -5.83 10.74 13.38
CA ILE A 278 -6.97 10.40 12.53
C ILE A 278 -8.08 9.78 13.37
N LEU A 279 -7.75 8.81 14.24
CA LEU A 279 -8.73 8.16 15.11
C LEU A 279 -9.39 9.13 16.10
N GLU A 280 -8.63 10.05 16.70
CA GLU A 280 -9.17 11.11 17.56
C GLU A 280 -10.16 12.00 16.82
N ARG A 281 -9.89 12.33 15.55
CA ARG A 281 -10.80 13.14 14.71
C ARG A 281 -11.97 12.37 14.12
N MET A 282 -11.97 11.05 14.22
CA MET A 282 -13.10 10.18 13.87
C MET A 282 -14.05 9.94 15.03
N ARG A 283 -13.65 10.18 16.28
CA ARG A 283 -14.52 10.16 17.46
C ARG A 283 -15.42 11.39 17.50
#